data_64903aebbf4257547889eb694a513ba7
#
_entry.id   64903aebbf4257547889eb694a513ba7
#
_cell.length_a   1.000
_cell.length_b   1.000
_cell.length_c   1.000
_cell.angle_alpha   90.00
_cell.angle_beta   90.00
_cell.angle_gamma   90.00
#
_symmetry.space_group_name_H-M   'P 1'
#
loop_
_entity.id
_entity.type
_entity.pdbx_description
1 polymer ?
#
loop_
_entity_poly.entity_id
_entity_poly.type
_entity_poly.pdbx_seq_one_letter_code
_entity_poly.pdbx_strand_id
1 'polypeptide(L)'
;MIVLFTEFTDFTSAGFMVRAARRMVETHLLLVVVLRDEELETIADAMPQRAEDVTRAVTAAALIRDRRLVLTRLQHLGVHVIESEYDRVGERLVAGYIDLKRRNLL
;
A
#
# COMPACT_ATOMS: atom_id res chain seq x y z
N MET A 1 2.16 -19.17 2.89
CA MET A 1 2.20 -17.70 2.59
C MET A 1 0.89 -17.25 1.98
N ILE A 2 0.39 -16.12 2.43
CA ILE A 2 -0.79 -15.49 1.85
C ILE A 2 -0.35 -14.21 1.14
N VAL A 3 -0.80 -14.02 -0.09
CA VAL A 3 -0.54 -12.81 -0.88
C VAL A 3 -1.87 -12.10 -1.08
N LEU A 4 -1.95 -10.86 -0.63
CA LEU A 4 -3.11 -10.00 -0.83
C LEU A 4 -2.77 -8.85 -1.76
N PHE A 5 -3.60 -8.66 -2.77
CA PHE A 5 -3.53 -7.49 -3.65
C PHE A 5 -4.59 -6.50 -3.20
N THR A 6 -4.20 -5.27 -2.99
CA THR A 6 -5.14 -4.27 -2.50
C THR A 6 -4.87 -2.89 -3.09
N GLU A 7 -5.93 -2.13 -3.18
CA GLU A 7 -5.93 -0.72 -3.49
C GLU A 7 -6.79 -0.05 -2.42
N PHE A 8 -6.17 0.78 -1.58
CA PHE A 8 -6.90 1.44 -0.51
C PHE A 8 -7.72 2.59 -1.08
N THR A 9 -9.01 2.40 -1.18
CA THR A 9 -9.93 3.41 -1.71
C THR A 9 -10.53 4.28 -0.62
N ASP A 10 -10.64 3.75 0.61
CA ASP A 10 -11.18 4.50 1.73
C ASP A 10 -10.57 4.04 3.07
N PHE A 11 -10.79 4.85 4.10
CA PHE A 11 -10.24 4.61 5.43
C PHE A 11 -10.91 3.43 6.15
N THR A 12 -12.18 3.18 5.87
CA THR A 12 -12.95 2.10 6.50
C THR A 12 -12.45 0.74 6.02
N SER A 13 -12.28 0.57 4.72
CA SER A 13 -11.74 -0.66 4.12
C SER A 13 -10.33 -0.94 4.63
N ALA A 14 -9.50 0.09 4.75
CA ALA A 14 -8.15 -0.04 5.30
C ALA A 14 -8.17 -0.51 6.75
N GLY A 15 -9.09 -0.02 7.58
CA GLY A 15 -9.26 -0.44 8.96
C GLY A 15 -9.63 -1.93 9.08
N PHE A 16 -10.53 -2.41 8.25
CA PHE A 16 -10.88 -3.83 8.20
C PHE A 16 -9.69 -4.68 7.80
N MET A 17 -8.91 -4.22 6.83
CA MET A 17 -7.74 -4.94 6.38
C MET A 17 -6.68 -5.08 7.48
N VAL A 18 -6.43 -4.04 8.26
CA VAL A 18 -5.50 -4.08 9.39
C VAL A 18 -5.95 -5.12 10.42
N ARG A 19 -7.24 -5.17 10.74
CA ARG A 19 -7.79 -6.16 11.67
C ARG A 19 -7.65 -7.58 11.16
N ALA A 20 -7.95 -7.79 9.88
CA ALA A 20 -7.81 -9.10 9.25
C ALA A 20 -6.33 -9.53 9.22
N ALA A 21 -5.43 -8.62 8.86
CA ALA A 21 -4.00 -8.89 8.83
C ALA A 21 -3.46 -9.30 10.19
N ARG A 22 -3.93 -8.68 11.26
CA ARG A 22 -3.52 -9.01 12.63
C ARG A 22 -3.76 -10.48 12.95
N ARG A 23 -4.86 -11.04 12.48
CA ARG A 23 -5.18 -12.47 12.67
C ARG A 23 -4.34 -13.37 11.77
N MET A 24 -4.17 -12.95 10.51
CA MET A 24 -3.45 -13.76 9.52
C MET A 24 -1.97 -13.91 9.82
N VAL A 25 -1.32 -12.87 10.36
CA VAL A 25 0.12 -12.92 10.66
C VAL A 25 0.47 -13.87 11.81
N GLU A 26 -0.50 -14.25 12.63
CA GLU A 26 -0.28 -15.20 13.74
C GLU A 26 0.06 -16.60 13.23
N THR A 27 -0.47 -16.99 12.08
CA THR A 27 -0.36 -18.34 11.53
C THR A 27 0.24 -18.41 10.14
N HIS A 28 0.36 -17.28 9.43
CA HIS A 28 0.81 -17.23 8.05
C HIS A 28 1.81 -16.10 7.83
N LEU A 29 2.71 -16.31 6.88
CA LEU A 29 3.49 -15.21 6.32
C LEU A 29 2.57 -14.43 5.37
N LEU A 30 2.35 -13.16 5.65
CA LEU A 30 1.45 -12.31 4.88
C LEU A 30 2.25 -11.30 4.05
N LEU A 31 2.03 -11.33 2.75
CA LEU A 31 2.58 -10.39 1.80
C LEU A 31 1.43 -9.58 1.19
N VAL A 32 1.47 -8.28 1.38
CA VAL A 32 0.47 -7.36 0.83
C VAL A 32 1.10 -6.59 -0.32
N VAL A 33 0.49 -6.69 -1.49
CA VAL A 33 0.88 -5.92 -2.67
C VAL A 33 -0.10 -4.77 -2.81
N VAL A 34 0.40 -3.57 -2.67
CA VAL A 34 -0.39 -2.33 -2.75
C VAL A 34 -0.15 -1.69 -4.10
N LEU A 35 -1.22 -1.51 -4.85
CA LEU A 35 -1.16 -0.82 -6.13
C LEU A 35 -1.12 0.69 -5.90
N ARG A 36 -0.14 1.35 -6.48
CA ARG A 36 0.01 2.80 -6.37
C ARG A 36 -1.08 3.50 -7.17
N ASP A 37 -1.62 4.56 -6.60
CA ASP A 37 -2.54 5.45 -7.30
C ASP A 37 -1.73 6.58 -7.96
N GLU A 38 -1.28 6.34 -9.18
CA GLU A 38 -0.46 7.28 -9.93
C GLU A 38 -1.21 8.56 -10.25
N GLU A 39 -2.53 8.46 -10.48
CA GLU A 39 -3.37 9.62 -10.72
C GLU A 39 -3.41 10.52 -9.49
N LEU A 40 -3.58 9.95 -8.30
CA LEU A 40 -3.59 10.69 -7.05
C LEU A 40 -2.24 11.35 -6.79
N GLU A 41 -1.14 10.65 -7.05
CA GLU A 41 0.20 11.20 -6.94
C GLU A 41 0.42 12.38 -7.89
N THR A 42 -0.07 12.27 -9.12
CA THR A 42 0.01 13.33 -10.12
C THR A 42 -0.75 14.57 -9.66
N ILE A 43 -1.96 14.40 -9.09
CA ILE A 43 -2.74 15.51 -8.56
C ILE A 43 -2.01 16.19 -7.39
N ALA A 44 -1.43 15.41 -6.50
CA ALA A 44 -0.71 15.95 -5.34
C ALA A 44 0.54 16.75 -5.73
N ASP A 45 1.24 16.33 -6.79
CA ASP A 45 2.49 16.95 -7.25
C ASP A 45 2.27 18.03 -8.31
N ALA A 46 1.04 18.19 -8.84
CA ALA A 46 0.75 19.15 -9.88
C ALA A 46 0.91 20.59 -9.39
N MET A 47 1.45 21.45 -10.27
CA MET A 47 1.57 22.86 -10.01
C MET A 47 0.19 23.52 -10.04
N PRO A 48 -0.30 24.11 -8.94
CA PRO A 48 -1.62 24.71 -8.92
C PRO A 48 -1.67 25.99 -9.76
N GLN A 49 -2.71 26.10 -10.61
CA GLN A 49 -2.96 27.27 -11.42
C GLN A 49 -4.20 28.04 -10.97
N ARG A 50 -5.06 27.39 -10.18
CA ARG A 50 -6.29 27.94 -9.62
C ARG A 50 -6.40 27.59 -8.15
N ALA A 51 -7.27 28.30 -7.42
CA ALA A 51 -7.54 27.99 -6.02
C ALA A 51 -8.08 26.56 -5.83
N GLU A 52 -8.90 26.09 -6.78
CA GLU A 52 -9.45 24.73 -6.77
C GLU A 52 -8.36 23.66 -6.88
N ASP A 53 -7.31 23.95 -7.66
CA ASP A 53 -6.17 23.04 -7.82
C ASP A 53 -5.39 22.89 -6.52
N VAL A 54 -5.28 23.96 -5.74
CA VAL A 54 -4.64 23.90 -4.41
C VAL A 54 -5.41 22.99 -3.49
N THR A 55 -6.74 23.10 -3.44
CA THR A 55 -7.61 22.27 -2.63
C THR A 55 -7.48 20.78 -3.04
N ARG A 56 -7.46 20.51 -4.33
CA ARG A 56 -7.28 19.14 -4.86
C ARG A 56 -5.93 18.56 -4.46
N ALA A 57 -4.85 19.33 -4.62
CA ALA A 57 -3.51 18.88 -4.28
C ALA A 57 -3.37 18.58 -2.78
N VAL A 58 -3.93 19.43 -1.92
CA VAL A 58 -3.92 19.24 -0.47
C VAL A 58 -4.70 17.98 -0.09
N THR A 59 -5.88 17.78 -0.67
CA THR A 59 -6.70 16.59 -0.42
C THR A 59 -6.00 15.32 -0.88
N ALA A 60 -5.41 15.33 -2.07
CA ALA A 60 -4.66 14.19 -2.59
C ALA A 60 -3.46 13.85 -1.72
N ALA A 61 -2.71 14.85 -1.28
CA ALA A 61 -1.57 14.64 -0.38
C ALA A 61 -2.00 14.05 0.97
N ALA A 62 -3.15 14.48 1.51
CA ALA A 62 -3.70 13.93 2.74
C ALA A 62 -4.08 12.47 2.58
N LEU A 63 -4.70 12.08 1.47
CA LEU A 63 -5.06 10.70 1.18
C LEU A 63 -3.82 9.81 1.05
N ILE A 64 -2.78 10.28 0.38
CA ILE A 64 -1.52 9.56 0.26
C ILE A 64 -0.89 9.33 1.64
N ARG A 65 -0.90 10.35 2.48
CA ARG A 65 -0.38 10.25 3.85
C ARG A 65 -1.15 9.24 4.68
N ASP A 66 -2.48 9.24 4.61
CA ASP A 66 -3.33 8.29 5.31
C ASP A 66 -3.04 6.85 4.89
N ARG A 67 -2.83 6.63 3.60
CA ARG A 67 -2.42 5.32 3.06
C ARG A 67 -1.08 4.87 3.65
N ARG A 68 -0.10 5.76 3.72
CA ARG A 68 1.21 5.45 4.31
C ARG A 68 1.10 5.06 5.77
N LEU A 69 0.23 5.71 6.53
CA LEU A 69 -0.03 5.35 7.93
C LEU A 69 -0.56 3.92 8.05
N VAL A 70 -1.48 3.52 7.17
CA VAL A 70 -2.01 2.15 7.14
C VAL A 70 -0.89 1.16 6.81
N LEU A 71 -0.07 1.44 5.80
CA LEU A 71 1.05 0.58 5.43
C LEU A 71 2.05 0.43 6.58
N THR A 72 2.34 1.51 7.29
CA THR A 72 3.22 1.47 8.47
C THR A 72 2.64 0.57 9.56
N ARG A 73 1.34 0.65 9.82
CA ARG A 73 0.67 -0.24 10.78
C ARG A 73 0.77 -1.70 10.37
N LEU A 74 0.57 -2.00 9.11
CA LEU A 74 0.71 -3.36 8.60
C LEU A 74 2.13 -3.88 8.80
N GLN A 75 3.14 -3.07 8.49
CA GLN A 75 4.53 -3.44 8.70
C GLN A 75 4.85 -3.70 10.17
N HIS A 76 4.31 -2.92 11.08
CA HIS A 76 4.49 -3.12 12.52
C HIS A 76 3.84 -4.41 13.02
N LEU A 77 2.81 -4.91 12.33
CA LEU A 77 2.20 -6.20 12.64
C LEU A 77 3.00 -7.39 12.11
N GLY A 78 4.05 -7.16 11.34
CA GLY A 78 4.85 -8.21 10.72
C GLY A 78 4.45 -8.54 9.29
N VAL A 79 3.61 -7.73 8.68
CA VAL A 79 3.22 -7.87 7.27
C VAL A 79 4.32 -7.35 6.36
N HIS A 80 4.64 -8.11 5.32
CA HIS A 80 5.55 -7.65 4.27
C HIS A 80 4.74 -6.88 3.23
N VAL A 81 5.13 -5.63 2.98
CA VAL A 81 4.40 -4.73 2.07
C VAL A 81 5.25 -4.45 0.84
N ILE A 82 4.65 -4.60 -0.32
CA ILE A 82 5.24 -4.24 -1.61
C ILE A 82 4.33 -3.21 -2.26
N GLU A 83 4.87 -2.06 -2.61
CA GLU A 83 4.18 -1.06 -3.41
C GLU A 83 4.58 -1.21 -4.86
N SER A 84 3.62 -1.16 -5.78
CA SER A 84 3.88 -1.35 -7.20
C SER A 84 2.96 -0.53 -8.08
N GLU A 85 3.49 -0.13 -9.21
CA GLU A 85 2.72 0.34 -10.34
C GLU A 85 1.93 -0.81 -10.95
N TYR A 86 0.80 -0.53 -11.61
CA TYR A 86 -0.07 -1.53 -12.20
C TYR A 86 0.63 -2.44 -13.22
N ASP A 87 1.53 -1.88 -14.00
CA ASP A 87 2.24 -2.59 -15.08
C ASP A 87 3.47 -3.37 -14.59
N ARG A 88 3.86 -3.24 -13.33
CA ARG A 88 5.04 -3.87 -12.76
C ARG A 88 4.75 -4.83 -11.61
N VAL A 89 3.49 -5.15 -11.38
CA VAL A 89 3.08 -6.00 -10.26
C VAL A 89 3.76 -7.36 -10.30
N GLY A 90 3.82 -8.00 -11.47
CA GLY A 90 4.45 -9.31 -11.61
C GLY A 90 5.91 -9.31 -11.24
N GLU A 91 6.67 -8.34 -11.75
CA GLU A 91 8.10 -8.20 -11.44
C GLU A 91 8.33 -7.94 -9.95
N ARG A 92 7.54 -7.05 -9.36
CA ARG A 92 7.65 -6.69 -7.95
C ARG A 92 7.30 -7.87 -7.04
N LEU A 93 6.27 -8.62 -7.40
CA LEU A 93 5.86 -9.80 -6.64
C LEU A 93 6.94 -10.87 -6.65
N VAL A 94 7.50 -11.18 -7.81
CA VAL A 94 8.57 -12.18 -7.94
C VAL A 94 9.81 -11.74 -7.17
N ALA A 95 10.21 -10.49 -7.28
CA ALA A 95 11.34 -9.95 -6.53
C ALA A 95 11.12 -10.05 -5.02
N GLY A 96 9.93 -9.73 -4.54
CA GLY A 96 9.56 -9.85 -3.14
C GLY A 96 9.58 -11.29 -2.63
N TYR A 97 9.07 -12.22 -3.43
CA TYR A 97 9.10 -13.64 -3.11
C TYR A 97 10.54 -14.15 -2.99
N ILE A 98 11.40 -13.80 -3.93
CA ILE A 98 12.81 -14.21 -3.92
C ILE A 98 13.52 -13.63 -2.68
N ASP A 99 13.25 -12.37 -2.34
CA ASP A 99 13.82 -11.73 -1.15
C ASP A 99 13.43 -12.48 0.12
N LEU A 100 12.15 -12.80 0.29
CA LEU A 100 11.65 -13.55 1.44
C LEU A 100 12.28 -14.93 1.53
N LYS A 101 12.47 -15.60 0.41
CA LYS A 101 13.10 -16.91 0.35
C LYS A 101 14.57 -16.83 0.73
N ARG A 102 15.31 -15.83 0.26
CA ARG A 102 16.72 -15.61 0.63
C ARG A 102 16.89 -15.34 2.11
N ARG A 103 15.91 -14.68 2.74
CA ARG A 103 15.93 -14.37 4.16
C ARG A 103 15.42 -15.53 5.03
N ASN A 104 15.14 -16.68 4.43
CA ASN A 104 14.62 -17.88 5.11
C ASN A 104 13.31 -17.63 5.87
N LEU A 105 12.46 -16.76 5.34
CA LEU A 105 11.15 -16.45 5.94
C LEU A 105 10.03 -17.35 5.39
N LEU A 106 10.34 -18.13 4.38
CA LEU A 106 9.41 -19.08 3.78
C LEU A 106 9.73 -20.52 4.18
#